data_1ba97d5a1d1235c8c90f964930fc40d8
#
_entry.id   1ba97d5a1d1235c8c90f964930fc40d8
#
_cell.length_a   1.000
_cell.length_b   1.000
_cell.length_c   1.000
_cell.angle_alpha   90.00
_cell.angle_beta   90.00
_cell.angle_gamma   90.00
#
_symmetry.space_group_name_H-M   'P 1'
#
loop_
_entity.id
_entity.type
_entity.pdbx_description
1 polymer ?
#
loop_
_entity_poly.entity_id
_entity_poly.type
_entity_poly.pdbx_seq_one_letter_code
_entity_poly.pdbx_strand_id
1 'polypeptide(L)'
;DFDNPNLHGDLEFRTGGSTGSPSRLLIDLEFLADRSVYEHLMFRVLDLNRVPLALWYPKLPASIGLSNCLRYAKIGSPPEHWFDMSLEGSALPAWHSWALSAIIGMSRFCAFPLPWPKAAPLRDPGSVIDWIVSAVQQHGRCAVQSNVSGIMRLCRAASLGGIDLRGVQFIAGSEPLTPSRHAEIEAV
;
A
#
# COMPACT_ATOMS: atom_id res chain seq x y z
N ASP A 1 -5.95 20.36 -20.18
CA ASP A 1 -5.59 18.93 -20.15
C ASP A 1 -4.07 18.85 -20.21
N PHE A 2 -3.48 18.16 -19.22
CA PHE A 2 -2.03 17.92 -19.14
C PHE A 2 -1.70 16.47 -19.51
N ASP A 3 -2.60 15.81 -20.24
CA ASP A 3 -2.36 14.44 -20.69
C ASP A 3 -1.24 14.42 -21.71
N ASN A 4 -0.28 13.52 -21.51
CA ASN A 4 0.76 13.30 -22.52
C ASN A 4 0.13 12.54 -23.70
N PRO A 5 0.10 13.15 -24.91
CA PRO A 5 -0.53 12.53 -26.08
C PRO A 5 0.17 11.25 -26.57
N ASN A 6 1.38 10.98 -26.07
CA ASN A 6 2.16 9.80 -26.41
C ASN A 6 1.97 8.63 -25.41
N LEU A 7 1.15 8.81 -24.36
CA LEU A 7 0.84 7.74 -23.42
C LEU A 7 -0.46 7.05 -23.83
N HIS A 8 -0.39 5.73 -23.98
CA HIS A 8 -1.57 4.89 -24.03
C HIS A 8 -2.06 4.70 -22.59
N GLY A 9 -3.05 5.52 -22.17
CA GLY A 9 -3.64 5.37 -20.83
C GLY A 9 -4.46 4.08 -20.75
N ASP A 10 -3.88 3.01 -20.20
CA ASP A 10 -4.56 1.72 -20.02
C ASP A 10 -5.60 1.77 -18.92
N LEU A 11 -5.36 2.59 -17.89
CA LEU A 11 -6.24 2.72 -16.74
C LEU A 11 -6.39 4.19 -16.34
N GLU A 12 -7.64 4.63 -16.16
CA GLU A 12 -7.94 5.96 -15.63
C GLU A 12 -8.24 5.89 -14.13
N PHE A 13 -7.57 6.72 -13.36
CA PHE A 13 -7.77 6.88 -11.93
C PHE A 13 -7.98 8.34 -11.55
N ARG A 14 -8.44 8.56 -10.30
CA ARG A 14 -8.57 9.89 -9.74
C ARG A 14 -7.78 10.00 -8.44
N THR A 15 -7.11 11.13 -8.25
CA THR A 15 -6.42 11.41 -6.99
C THR A 15 -7.45 11.62 -5.88
N GLY A 16 -7.13 11.21 -4.64
CA GLY A 16 -7.92 11.57 -3.47
C GLY A 16 -7.68 13.05 -3.16
N GLY A 17 -8.53 13.94 -3.69
CA GLY A 17 -8.41 15.38 -3.45
C GLY A 17 -8.69 15.72 -2.00
N SER A 18 -7.66 16.00 -1.20
CA SER A 18 -7.80 16.54 0.16
C SER A 18 -8.06 18.05 0.17
N THR A 19 -7.77 18.74 -0.92
CA THR A 19 -7.81 20.22 -1.02
C THR A 19 -8.50 20.75 -2.28
N GLY A 20 -9.14 19.90 -3.09
CA GLY A 20 -9.80 20.32 -4.33
C GLY A 20 -10.44 19.18 -5.11
N SER A 21 -10.87 19.49 -6.33
CA SER A 21 -11.43 18.47 -7.23
C SER A 21 -10.37 17.40 -7.55
N PRO A 22 -10.74 16.11 -7.52
CA PRO A 22 -9.82 15.02 -7.86
C PRO A 22 -9.25 15.21 -9.26
N SER A 23 -7.93 15.13 -9.39
CA SER A 23 -7.27 15.16 -10.69
C SER A 23 -7.35 13.79 -11.36
N ARG A 24 -7.60 13.78 -12.66
CA ARG A 24 -7.53 12.58 -13.48
C ARG A 24 -6.07 12.15 -13.64
N LEU A 25 -5.80 10.87 -13.50
CA LEU A 25 -4.50 10.23 -13.70
C LEU A 25 -4.66 9.09 -14.68
N LEU A 26 -3.89 9.13 -15.76
CA LEU A 26 -3.76 7.99 -16.66
C LEU A 26 -2.56 7.16 -16.20
N ILE A 27 -2.76 5.87 -16.04
CA ILE A 27 -1.69 4.92 -15.73
C ILE A 27 -1.48 4.04 -16.94
N ASP A 28 -0.25 4.02 -17.38
CA ASP A 28 0.30 3.16 -18.39
C ASP A 28 0.92 1.93 -17.69
N LEU A 29 0.55 0.75 -18.13
CA LEU A 29 1.08 -0.50 -17.59
C LEU A 29 2.57 -0.67 -17.91
N GLU A 30 3.05 -0.13 -19.02
CA GLU A 30 4.47 -0.12 -19.36
C GLU A 30 5.26 0.74 -18.36
N PHE A 31 4.77 1.93 -18.04
CA PHE A 31 5.35 2.77 -16.98
C PHE A 31 5.38 2.08 -15.61
N LEU A 32 4.32 1.35 -15.25
CA LEU A 32 4.33 0.56 -14.01
C LEU A 32 5.38 -0.56 -14.08
N ALA A 33 5.57 -1.15 -15.24
CA ALA A 33 6.58 -2.17 -15.47
C ALA A 33 7.99 -1.62 -15.29
N ASP A 34 8.28 -0.45 -15.85
CA ASP A 34 9.57 0.22 -15.72
C ASP A 34 9.87 0.63 -14.29
N ARG A 35 8.87 1.19 -13.60
CA ARG A 35 9.00 1.51 -12.18
C ARG A 35 9.36 0.32 -11.30
N SER A 36 8.89 -0.88 -11.65
CA SER A 36 9.17 -2.07 -10.85
C SER A 36 10.67 -2.40 -10.75
N VAL A 37 11.49 -1.94 -11.69
CA VAL A 37 12.96 -2.09 -11.64
C VAL A 37 13.56 -1.36 -10.45
N TYR A 38 13.11 -0.13 -10.19
CA TYR A 38 13.58 0.68 -9.04
C TYR A 38 13.14 0.06 -7.72
N GLU A 39 11.94 -0.50 -7.68
CA GLU A 39 11.44 -1.20 -6.50
C GLU A 39 12.19 -2.50 -6.25
N HIS A 40 12.53 -3.23 -7.30
CA HIS A 40 13.39 -4.42 -7.16
C HIS A 40 14.76 -4.05 -6.56
N LEU A 41 15.37 -2.96 -7.03
CA LEU A 41 16.62 -2.45 -6.47
C LEU A 41 16.47 -2.07 -5.01
N MET A 42 15.42 -1.31 -4.66
CA MET A 42 15.12 -0.93 -3.28
C MET A 42 14.95 -2.17 -2.38
N PHE A 43 14.18 -3.15 -2.82
CA PHE A 43 13.96 -4.39 -2.07
C PHE A 43 15.26 -5.17 -1.84
N ARG A 44 16.16 -5.15 -2.81
CA ARG A 44 17.48 -5.79 -2.66
C ARG A 44 18.39 -5.04 -1.69
N VAL A 45 18.47 -3.70 -1.83
CA VAL A 45 19.32 -2.86 -0.97
C VAL A 45 18.87 -2.90 0.49
N LEU A 46 17.56 -2.92 0.71
CA LEU A 46 16.96 -2.95 2.06
C LEU A 46 16.72 -4.38 2.57
N ASP A 47 17.13 -5.40 1.81
CA ASP A 47 16.94 -6.82 2.13
C ASP A 47 15.48 -7.17 2.44
N LEU A 48 14.54 -6.68 1.60
CA LEU A 48 13.10 -6.89 1.75
C LEU A 48 12.55 -8.09 0.97
N ASN A 49 13.34 -8.74 0.11
CA ASN A 49 12.86 -9.79 -0.81
C ASN A 49 12.23 -11.02 -0.13
N ARG A 50 12.52 -11.23 1.16
CA ARG A 50 12.02 -12.36 1.94
C ARG A 50 11.35 -11.93 3.24
N VAL A 51 10.98 -10.67 3.32
CA VAL A 51 10.34 -10.11 4.50
C VAL A 51 8.84 -10.08 4.25
N PRO A 52 8.02 -10.58 5.19
CA PRO A 52 6.57 -10.42 5.12
C PRO A 52 6.21 -8.96 4.90
N LEU A 53 5.41 -8.68 3.87
CA LEU A 53 5.04 -7.32 3.49
C LEU A 53 3.53 -7.13 3.56
N ALA A 54 3.10 -6.06 4.22
CA ALA A 54 1.74 -5.60 4.15
C ALA A 54 1.64 -4.22 3.50
N LEU A 55 0.58 -4.01 2.75
CA LEU A 55 0.16 -2.70 2.25
C LEU A 55 -0.99 -2.18 3.09
N TRP A 56 -0.91 -0.92 3.50
CA TRP A 56 -2.04 -0.25 4.14
C TRP A 56 -2.41 0.99 3.34
N TYR A 57 -3.24 0.79 2.34
CA TYR A 57 -3.69 1.78 1.37
C TYR A 57 -5.16 1.57 1.00
N PRO A 58 -5.87 2.61 0.57
CA PRO A 58 -7.25 2.46 0.13
C PRO A 58 -7.33 1.57 -1.11
N LYS A 59 -8.46 0.86 -1.21
CA LYS A 59 -8.86 0.15 -2.44
C LYS A 59 -9.39 1.11 -3.49
N LEU A 60 -9.74 0.60 -4.66
CA LEU A 60 -10.38 1.40 -5.71
C LEU A 60 -11.55 2.23 -5.15
N PRO A 61 -11.73 3.49 -5.64
CA PRO A 61 -11.14 4.09 -6.84
C PRO A 61 -9.72 4.63 -6.68
N ALA A 62 -9.14 4.61 -5.46
CA ALA A 62 -7.75 4.97 -5.28
C ALA A 62 -6.85 3.87 -5.86
N SER A 63 -5.98 4.24 -6.80
CA SER A 63 -5.14 3.28 -7.53
C SER A 63 -3.94 2.77 -6.73
N ILE A 64 -3.53 3.49 -5.70
CA ILE A 64 -2.24 3.28 -5.03
C ILE A 64 -2.09 1.87 -4.44
N GLY A 65 -3.13 1.34 -3.80
CA GLY A 65 -3.10 -0.02 -3.22
C GLY A 65 -2.92 -1.08 -4.30
N LEU A 66 -3.76 -1.05 -5.34
CA LEU A 66 -3.71 -2.02 -6.44
C LEU A 66 -2.40 -1.91 -7.23
N SER A 67 -1.95 -0.70 -7.58
CA SER A 67 -0.72 -0.50 -8.34
C SER A 67 0.52 -0.99 -7.59
N ASN A 68 0.58 -0.81 -6.26
CA ASN A 68 1.65 -1.38 -5.44
C ASN A 68 1.60 -2.91 -5.43
N CYS A 69 0.41 -3.51 -5.28
CA CYS A 69 0.25 -4.97 -5.38
C CYS A 69 0.80 -5.52 -6.70
N LEU A 70 0.42 -4.90 -7.83
CA LEU A 70 0.87 -5.31 -9.17
C LEU A 70 2.37 -5.19 -9.34
N ARG A 71 2.98 -4.07 -8.92
CA ARG A 71 4.43 -3.85 -9.04
C ARG A 71 5.23 -4.84 -8.20
N TYR A 72 4.79 -5.09 -6.96
CA TYR A 72 5.48 -6.04 -6.08
C TYR A 72 5.30 -7.49 -6.52
N ALA A 73 4.14 -7.85 -7.05
CA ALA A 73 3.94 -9.15 -7.70
C ALA A 73 4.88 -9.31 -8.90
N LYS A 74 5.08 -8.27 -9.70
CA LYS A 74 5.99 -8.30 -10.87
C LYS A 74 7.44 -8.57 -10.49
N ILE A 75 7.91 -8.06 -9.36
CA ILE A 75 9.28 -8.31 -8.87
C ILE A 75 9.41 -9.60 -8.04
N GLY A 76 8.35 -10.39 -7.96
CA GLY A 76 8.35 -11.66 -7.23
C GLY A 76 8.25 -11.53 -5.70
N SER A 77 7.85 -10.38 -5.19
CA SER A 77 7.68 -10.09 -3.76
C SER A 77 6.28 -9.53 -3.49
N PRO A 78 5.20 -10.28 -3.81
CA PRO A 78 3.84 -9.80 -3.59
C PRO A 78 3.60 -9.54 -2.10
N PRO A 79 2.77 -8.54 -1.75
CA PRO A 79 2.39 -8.36 -0.36
C PRO A 79 1.54 -9.55 0.13
N GLU A 80 1.74 -9.97 1.37
CA GLU A 80 0.93 -11.00 2.00
C GLU A 80 -0.47 -10.49 2.35
N HIS A 81 -0.53 -9.21 2.77
CA HIS A 81 -1.76 -8.55 3.14
C HIS A 81 -1.90 -7.20 2.48
N TRP A 82 -3.14 -6.89 2.11
CA TRP A 82 -3.57 -5.56 1.74
C TRP A 82 -4.67 -5.11 2.69
N PHE A 83 -4.35 -4.17 3.55
CA PHE A 83 -5.27 -3.53 4.46
C PHE A 83 -5.89 -2.30 3.79
N ASP A 84 -7.21 -2.26 3.72
CA ASP A 84 -7.97 -1.17 3.12
C ASP A 84 -8.27 -0.10 4.17
N MET A 85 -7.63 1.05 4.04
CA MET A 85 -7.80 2.19 4.95
C MET A 85 -9.03 3.05 4.61
N SER A 86 -9.83 2.68 3.62
CA SER A 86 -11.02 3.44 3.23
C SER A 86 -11.99 3.56 4.39
N LEU A 87 -12.66 4.70 4.47
CA LEU A 87 -13.74 4.88 5.44
C LEU A 87 -14.90 3.95 5.10
N GLU A 88 -15.44 3.29 6.11
CA GLU A 88 -16.66 2.52 5.98
C GLU A 88 -17.80 3.41 5.52
N GLY A 89 -18.56 2.95 4.51
CA GLY A 89 -19.73 3.68 4.01
C GLY A 89 -19.48 4.59 2.83
N SER A 90 -18.28 4.68 2.27
CA SER A 90 -18.10 5.29 0.96
C SER A 90 -18.80 4.41 -0.10
N ALA A 91 -20.02 4.80 -0.50
CA ALA A 91 -20.75 4.13 -1.56
C ALA A 91 -19.98 4.30 -2.88
N LEU A 92 -19.13 3.33 -3.17
CA LEU A 92 -18.45 3.26 -4.46
C LEU A 92 -19.39 2.69 -5.50
N PRO A 93 -19.32 3.17 -6.76
CA PRO A 93 -20.02 2.51 -7.85
C PRO A 93 -19.68 1.02 -7.87
N ALA A 94 -20.69 0.17 -8.00
CA ALA A 94 -20.54 -1.30 -7.93
C ALA A 94 -19.48 -1.85 -8.90
N TRP A 95 -19.25 -1.17 -10.02
CA TRP A 95 -18.27 -1.60 -11.02
C TRP A 95 -16.81 -1.57 -10.50
N HIS A 96 -16.44 -0.67 -9.56
CA HIS A 96 -15.09 -0.67 -8.96
C HIS A 96 -14.83 -1.94 -8.15
N SER A 97 -15.81 -2.36 -7.37
CA SER A 97 -15.73 -3.61 -6.61
C SER A 97 -15.66 -4.82 -7.56
N TRP A 98 -16.42 -4.77 -8.64
CA TRP A 98 -16.42 -5.81 -9.66
C TRP A 98 -15.07 -5.89 -10.40
N ALA A 99 -14.55 -4.77 -10.85
CA ALA A 99 -13.24 -4.70 -11.51
C ALA A 99 -12.11 -5.20 -10.60
N LEU A 100 -12.11 -4.76 -9.34
CA LEU A 100 -11.12 -5.22 -8.36
C LEU A 100 -11.21 -6.73 -8.14
N SER A 101 -12.43 -7.26 -7.99
CA SER A 101 -12.66 -8.69 -7.82
C SER A 101 -12.21 -9.50 -9.02
N ALA A 102 -12.46 -9.00 -10.24
CA ALA A 102 -11.99 -9.65 -11.46
C ALA A 102 -10.46 -9.68 -11.55
N ILE A 103 -9.79 -8.56 -11.25
CA ILE A 103 -8.32 -8.47 -11.27
C ILE A 103 -7.71 -9.45 -10.26
N ILE A 104 -8.19 -9.43 -9.00
CA ILE A 104 -7.67 -10.32 -7.95
C ILE A 104 -8.00 -11.78 -8.28
N GLY A 105 -9.23 -12.05 -8.77
CA GLY A 105 -9.62 -13.39 -9.19
C GLY A 105 -8.72 -13.94 -10.30
N MET A 106 -8.44 -13.15 -11.34
CA MET A 106 -7.55 -13.54 -12.44
C MET A 106 -6.10 -13.72 -11.96
N SER A 107 -5.65 -12.95 -10.97
CA SER A 107 -4.29 -13.09 -10.44
C SER A 107 -4.02 -14.47 -9.82
N ARG A 108 -5.06 -15.21 -9.45
CA ARG A 108 -4.94 -16.59 -8.93
C ARG A 108 -4.37 -17.58 -9.95
N PHE A 109 -4.45 -17.24 -11.22
CA PHE A 109 -3.83 -18.03 -12.30
C PHE A 109 -2.41 -17.57 -12.61
N CYS A 110 -1.90 -16.54 -11.92
CA CYS A 110 -0.53 -16.05 -12.03
C CYS A 110 0.36 -16.67 -10.96
N ALA A 111 1.69 -16.60 -11.17
CA ALA A 111 2.68 -17.12 -10.22
C ALA A 111 2.62 -16.43 -8.86
N PHE A 112 2.16 -15.19 -8.82
CA PHE A 112 2.08 -14.37 -7.60
C PHE A 112 0.66 -13.79 -7.45
N PRO A 113 -0.25 -14.52 -6.79
CA PRO A 113 -1.62 -14.06 -6.57
C PRO A 113 -1.68 -12.82 -5.67
N LEU A 114 -2.54 -11.88 -6.03
CA LEU A 114 -2.74 -10.66 -5.24
C LEU A 114 -3.60 -10.94 -3.99
N PRO A 115 -3.32 -10.29 -2.86
CA PRO A 115 -4.14 -10.41 -1.67
C PRO A 115 -5.48 -9.66 -1.82
N TRP A 116 -6.53 -10.20 -1.20
CA TRP A 116 -7.78 -9.49 -1.04
C TRP A 116 -7.64 -8.35 -0.03
N PRO A 117 -8.19 -7.15 -0.31
CA PRO A 117 -8.19 -6.06 0.65
C PRO A 117 -9.04 -6.42 1.87
N LYS A 118 -8.45 -6.33 3.06
CA LYS A 118 -9.13 -6.48 4.35
C LYS A 118 -9.43 -5.11 4.93
N ALA A 119 -10.63 -4.88 5.42
CA ALA A 119 -10.98 -3.61 6.04
C ALA A 119 -10.08 -3.32 7.25
N ALA A 120 -9.42 -2.18 7.23
CA ALA A 120 -8.62 -1.63 8.31
C ALA A 120 -8.65 -0.10 8.21
N PRO A 121 -9.75 0.54 8.62
CA PRO A 121 -9.93 1.97 8.44
C PRO A 121 -8.84 2.75 9.17
N LEU A 122 -8.47 3.91 8.64
CA LEU A 122 -7.38 4.72 9.16
C LEU A 122 -7.54 5.10 10.64
N ARG A 123 -8.78 5.12 11.14
CA ARG A 123 -9.11 5.40 12.56
C ARG A 123 -8.89 4.21 13.48
N ASP A 124 -8.82 2.99 12.92
CA ASP A 124 -8.65 1.76 13.69
C ASP A 124 -7.57 0.88 13.04
N PRO A 125 -6.29 1.08 13.39
CA PRO A 125 -5.17 0.31 12.88
C PRO A 125 -4.98 -1.06 13.56
N GLY A 126 -5.88 -1.47 14.45
CA GLY A 126 -5.73 -2.68 15.29
C GLY A 126 -5.37 -3.91 14.47
N SER A 127 -6.11 -4.20 13.40
CA SER A 127 -5.84 -5.38 12.57
C SER A 127 -4.48 -5.35 11.84
N VAL A 128 -3.95 -4.16 11.56
CA VAL A 128 -2.60 -4.00 11.00
C VAL A 128 -1.56 -4.29 12.08
N ILE A 129 -1.78 -3.79 13.30
CA ILE A 129 -0.91 -4.02 14.46
C ILE A 129 -0.87 -5.49 14.81
N ASP A 130 -2.02 -6.18 14.85
CA ASP A 130 -2.11 -7.61 15.14
C ASP A 130 -1.29 -8.43 14.12
N TRP A 131 -1.39 -8.07 12.84
CA TRP A 131 -0.57 -8.71 11.81
C TRP A 131 0.92 -8.43 12.01
N ILE A 132 1.32 -7.19 12.31
CA ILE A 132 2.71 -6.82 12.59
C ILE A 132 3.28 -7.68 13.72
N VAL A 133 2.58 -7.75 14.86
CA VAL A 133 3.02 -8.52 16.01
C VAL A 133 3.21 -9.99 15.62
N SER A 134 2.23 -10.56 14.92
CA SER A 134 2.32 -11.95 14.46
C SER A 134 3.49 -12.17 13.49
N ALA A 135 3.68 -11.27 12.51
CA ALA A 135 4.73 -11.38 11.52
C ALA A 135 6.13 -11.25 12.17
N VAL A 136 6.31 -10.30 13.09
CA VAL A 136 7.58 -10.15 13.83
C VAL A 136 7.86 -11.37 14.70
N GLN A 137 6.85 -11.90 15.39
CA GLN A 137 7.02 -13.12 16.19
C GLN A 137 7.43 -14.33 15.35
N GLN A 138 6.88 -14.47 14.15
CA GLN A 138 7.14 -15.64 13.28
C GLN A 138 8.44 -15.52 12.48
N HIS A 139 8.79 -14.31 12.03
CA HIS A 139 9.86 -14.08 11.06
C HIS A 139 10.98 -13.19 11.57
N GLY A 140 10.87 -12.65 12.79
CA GLY A 140 11.81 -11.71 13.38
C GLY A 140 11.69 -10.28 12.85
N ARG A 141 11.10 -10.10 11.66
CA ARG A 141 10.89 -8.78 11.05
C ARG A 141 9.75 -8.81 10.03
N CYS A 142 9.18 -7.64 9.76
CA CYS A 142 8.20 -7.44 8.70
C CYS A 142 8.34 -6.04 8.07
N ALA A 143 7.67 -5.82 6.93
CA ALA A 143 7.60 -4.52 6.29
C ALA A 143 6.14 -4.08 6.14
N VAL A 144 5.89 -2.79 6.37
CA VAL A 144 4.58 -2.17 6.14
C VAL A 144 4.75 -0.95 5.25
N GLN A 145 4.05 -0.95 4.12
CA GLN A 145 4.01 0.23 3.27
C GLN A 145 2.70 0.98 3.44
N SER A 146 2.81 2.29 3.71
CA SER A 146 1.67 3.18 3.83
C SER A 146 2.05 4.63 3.49
N ASN A 147 1.08 5.54 3.51
CA ASN A 147 1.38 6.96 3.56
C ASN A 147 1.92 7.34 4.95
N VAL A 148 2.63 8.48 5.03
CA VAL A 148 3.26 8.92 6.29
C VAL A 148 2.23 9.08 7.41
N SER A 149 1.06 9.66 7.11
CA SER A 149 -0.02 9.82 8.08
C SER A 149 -0.56 8.49 8.61
N GLY A 150 -0.60 7.44 7.80
CA GLY A 150 -0.96 6.10 8.22
C GLY A 150 0.08 5.53 9.18
N ILE A 151 1.37 5.59 8.82
CA ILE A 151 2.47 5.11 9.67
C ILE A 151 2.45 5.82 11.02
N MET A 152 2.29 7.15 11.04
CA MET A 152 2.18 7.94 12.27
C MET A 152 1.04 7.46 13.18
N ARG A 153 -0.12 7.16 12.61
CA ARG A 153 -1.27 6.63 13.38
C ARG A 153 -0.97 5.24 13.94
N LEU A 154 -0.28 4.40 13.16
CA LEU A 154 0.15 3.08 13.56
C LEU A 154 1.11 3.15 14.76
N CYS A 155 2.16 3.98 14.66
CA CYS A 155 3.11 4.22 15.73
C CYS A 155 2.43 4.74 17.01
N ARG A 156 1.52 5.71 16.89
CA ARG A 156 0.78 6.24 18.02
C ARG A 156 -0.11 5.18 18.69
N ALA A 157 -0.82 4.39 17.89
CA ALA A 157 -1.67 3.33 18.43
C ALA A 157 -0.84 2.23 19.11
N ALA A 158 0.29 1.84 18.54
CA ALA A 158 1.22 0.90 19.15
C ALA A 158 1.78 1.42 20.46
N SER A 159 2.24 2.68 20.49
CA SER A 159 2.74 3.34 21.71
C SER A 159 1.70 3.38 22.81
N LEU A 160 0.45 3.77 22.50
CA LEU A 160 -0.66 3.76 23.46
C LEU A 160 -1.01 2.36 23.97
N GLY A 161 -0.83 1.34 23.12
CA GLY A 161 -1.04 -0.07 23.48
C GLY A 161 0.16 -0.72 24.18
N GLY A 162 1.27 -0.03 24.34
CA GLY A 162 2.52 -0.62 24.86
C GLY A 162 3.11 -1.69 23.95
N ILE A 163 2.87 -1.61 22.64
CA ILE A 163 3.30 -2.58 21.65
C ILE A 163 4.65 -2.12 21.07
N ASP A 164 5.63 -3.01 21.13
CA ASP A 164 6.96 -2.81 20.57
C ASP A 164 6.94 -3.05 19.05
N LEU A 165 7.37 -2.07 18.26
CA LEU A 165 7.47 -2.15 16.81
C LEU A 165 8.91 -2.45 16.32
N ARG A 166 9.83 -2.86 17.18
CA ARG A 166 11.16 -3.29 16.76
C ARG A 166 11.08 -4.47 15.79
N GLY A 167 11.81 -4.40 14.71
CA GLY A 167 11.74 -5.37 13.62
C GLY A 167 10.77 -4.99 12.50
N VAL A 168 10.05 -3.88 12.63
CA VAL A 168 9.18 -3.35 11.56
C VAL A 168 9.96 -2.38 10.67
N GLN A 169 9.92 -2.60 9.38
CA GLN A 169 10.42 -1.65 8.38
C GLN A 169 9.26 -0.91 7.75
N PHE A 170 9.19 0.40 7.93
CA PHE A 170 8.17 1.22 7.29
C PHE A 170 8.66 1.75 5.94
N ILE A 171 7.84 1.54 4.90
CA ILE A 171 8.03 2.11 3.57
C ILE A 171 7.05 3.27 3.42
N ALA A 172 7.52 4.47 3.71
CA ALA A 172 6.70 5.67 3.68
C ALA A 172 6.59 6.23 2.25
N GLY A 173 5.37 6.56 1.81
CA GLY A 173 5.13 7.15 0.51
C GLY A 173 3.99 8.16 0.51
N SER A 174 3.78 8.80 -0.65
CA SER A 174 2.64 9.68 -0.95
C SER A 174 2.56 11.00 -0.16
N GLU A 175 3.35 11.18 0.87
CA GLU A 175 3.38 12.38 1.70
C GLU A 175 4.83 12.72 2.09
N PRO A 176 5.15 14.01 2.34
CA PRO A 176 6.47 14.39 2.83
C PRO A 176 6.77 13.79 4.21
N LEU A 177 7.89 13.11 4.34
CA LEU A 177 8.43 12.69 5.63
C LEU A 177 9.29 13.83 6.20
N THR A 178 8.71 14.66 7.05
CA THR A 178 9.44 15.74 7.72
C THR A 178 10.34 15.20 8.84
N PRO A 179 11.43 15.91 9.23
CA PRO A 179 12.30 15.46 10.30
C PRO A 179 11.56 15.16 11.62
N SER A 180 10.55 15.96 11.97
CA SER A 180 9.75 15.72 13.18
C SER A 180 8.93 14.43 13.10
N ARG A 181 8.32 14.15 11.93
CA ARG A 181 7.58 12.89 11.71
C ARG A 181 8.49 11.68 11.72
N HIS A 182 9.67 11.82 11.13
CA HIS A 182 10.69 10.76 11.16
C HIS A 182 11.11 10.42 12.59
N ALA A 183 11.46 11.43 13.39
CA ALA A 183 11.82 11.25 14.79
C ALA A 183 10.69 10.60 15.63
N GLU A 184 9.42 10.95 15.37
CA GLU A 184 8.27 10.34 16.04
C GLU A 184 8.11 8.85 15.68
N ILE A 185 8.38 8.48 14.42
CA ILE A 185 8.34 7.07 13.98
C ILE A 185 9.49 6.28 14.60
N GLU A 186 10.70 6.84 14.67
CA GLU A 186 11.86 6.16 15.24
C GLU A 186 11.79 5.98 16.77
N ALA A 187 10.94 6.73 17.45
CA ALA A 187 10.80 6.67 18.91
C ALA A 187 9.93 5.49 19.42
N VAL A 188 9.33 4.71 18.52
CA VAL A 188 8.43 3.58 18.81
C VAL A 188 9.03 2.26 18.38
#